data_86f9b76c747f00d20c950a93ffe01530
#
_entry.id   86f9b76c747f00d20c950a93ffe01530
#
_cell.length_a   1.000
_cell.length_b   1.000
_cell.length_c   1.000
_cell.angle_alpha   90.00
_cell.angle_beta   90.00
_cell.angle_gamma   90.00
#
_symmetry.space_group_name_H-M   'P 1'
#
loop_
_entity.id
_entity.type
_entity.pdbx_description
1 polymer ?
#
loop_
_entity_poly.entity_id
_entity_poly.type
_entity_poly.pdbx_seq_one_letter_code
_entity_poly.pdbx_strand_id
1 'polypeptide(L)'
;MGLKNINFFPTDHMKQNLAYMHERAPDGKLSIRPAGHLLRKPLTAKTPEEIKSTFNAGGAGCFAKPAEYAQIIATLLNDGVHAKSGNRILKKETVDQMFTNQIPEFPDFGRQGIDPPKLDLSNPLPELYPQGDLPQGWGLTFFLHQHPGPTGRSGTTGWWAGLPNLFWWADREQGLGGIIASQIVPFGDGAVMGLWGTVEAGLYQALQR
;
A
#
# COMPACT_ATOMS: atom_id res chain seq x y z
N MET A 1 12.32 -15.27 2.79
CA MET A 1 10.87 -15.33 3.06
C MET A 1 10.19 -16.48 2.28
N GLY A 2 10.71 -16.93 1.15
CA GLY A 2 10.10 -18.00 0.34
C GLY A 2 8.79 -17.63 -0.35
N LEU A 3 8.55 -16.33 -0.57
CA LEU A 3 7.36 -15.81 -1.28
C LEU A 3 7.46 -16.22 -2.77
N LYS A 4 6.35 -16.69 -3.35
CA LYS A 4 6.31 -17.22 -4.72
C LYS A 4 5.47 -16.39 -5.68
N ASN A 5 4.53 -15.60 -5.13
CA ASN A 5 3.55 -14.81 -5.89
C ASN A 5 3.74 -13.31 -5.62
N ILE A 6 5.00 -12.85 -5.68
CA ILE A 6 5.38 -11.45 -5.64
C ILE A 6 6.51 -11.23 -6.64
N ASN A 7 6.28 -10.40 -7.66
CA ASN A 7 7.26 -10.17 -8.72
C ASN A 7 6.92 -8.89 -9.52
N PHE A 8 7.91 -8.25 -10.09
CA PHE A 8 7.72 -7.19 -11.08
C PHE A 8 7.22 -7.75 -12.42
N PHE A 9 7.64 -8.95 -12.78
CA PHE A 9 7.18 -9.66 -13.97
C PHE A 9 6.39 -10.90 -13.53
N PRO A 10 5.05 -10.86 -13.56
CA PRO A 10 4.25 -11.99 -13.13
C PRO A 10 4.55 -13.26 -13.91
N THR A 11 4.73 -14.36 -13.20
CA THR A 11 4.82 -15.70 -13.79
C THR A 11 3.49 -16.08 -14.46
N ASP A 12 3.49 -17.12 -15.30
CA ASP A 12 2.25 -17.58 -15.94
C ASP A 12 1.19 -17.98 -14.90
N HIS A 13 1.60 -18.60 -13.80
CA HIS A 13 0.71 -18.91 -12.69
C HIS A 13 0.11 -17.61 -12.06
N MET A 14 0.92 -16.59 -11.87
CA MET A 14 0.42 -15.31 -11.34
C MET A 14 -0.54 -14.63 -12.34
N LYS A 15 -0.24 -14.69 -13.64
CA LYS A 15 -1.11 -14.13 -14.69
C LYS A 15 -2.47 -14.82 -14.75
N GLN A 16 -2.51 -16.16 -14.60
CA GLN A 16 -3.76 -16.93 -14.56
C GLN A 16 -4.66 -16.60 -13.35
N ASN A 17 -4.05 -16.13 -12.27
CA ASN A 17 -4.74 -15.77 -11.03
C ASN A 17 -4.82 -14.24 -10.81
N LEU A 18 -4.50 -13.45 -11.83
CA LEU A 18 -4.50 -12.00 -11.73
C LEU A 18 -5.94 -11.47 -11.69
N ALA A 19 -6.25 -10.66 -10.68
CA ALA A 19 -7.54 -9.98 -10.60
C ALA A 19 -7.72 -9.00 -11.77
N TYR A 20 -8.92 -8.95 -12.35
CA TYR A 20 -9.23 -7.96 -13.39
C TYR A 20 -9.22 -6.55 -12.83
N MET A 21 -8.74 -5.61 -13.65
CA MET A 21 -8.88 -4.19 -13.34
C MET A 21 -10.30 -3.73 -13.63
N HIS A 22 -10.91 -3.08 -12.66
CA HIS A 22 -12.24 -2.49 -12.76
C HIS A 22 -12.19 -0.97 -12.75
N GLU A 23 -13.23 -0.37 -13.23
CA GLU A 23 -13.49 1.05 -13.12
C GLU A 23 -14.87 1.29 -12.51
N ARG A 24 -14.98 2.30 -11.65
CA ARG A 24 -16.26 2.74 -11.11
C ARG A 24 -16.72 4.00 -11.83
N ALA A 25 -17.90 3.90 -12.44
CA ALA A 25 -18.56 5.02 -13.09
C ALA A 25 -19.11 6.01 -12.04
N PRO A 26 -19.41 7.27 -12.44
CA PRO A 26 -20.01 8.27 -11.54
C PRO A 26 -21.34 7.85 -10.91
N ASP A 27 -22.09 6.96 -11.56
CA ASP A 27 -23.33 6.38 -11.03
C ASP A 27 -23.08 5.27 -9.99
N GLY A 28 -21.82 4.99 -9.66
CA GLY A 28 -21.39 3.95 -8.71
C GLY A 28 -21.24 2.55 -9.30
N LYS A 29 -21.62 2.36 -10.57
CA LYS A 29 -21.55 1.04 -11.22
C LYS A 29 -20.10 0.62 -11.47
N LEU A 30 -19.80 -0.64 -11.14
CA LEU A 30 -18.51 -1.27 -11.39
C LEU A 30 -18.55 -2.04 -12.71
N SER A 31 -17.52 -1.85 -13.54
CA SER A 31 -17.31 -2.62 -14.76
C SER A 31 -15.85 -3.01 -14.95
N ILE A 32 -15.58 -4.04 -15.73
CA ILE A 32 -14.21 -4.37 -16.12
C ILE A 32 -13.67 -3.22 -16.96
N ARG A 33 -12.49 -2.72 -16.60
CA ARG A 33 -11.83 -1.63 -17.29
C ARG A 33 -11.39 -2.04 -18.69
N PRO A 34 -11.91 -1.41 -19.77
CA PRO A 34 -11.59 -1.81 -21.16
C PRO A 34 -10.09 -1.67 -21.49
N ALA A 35 -9.44 -0.67 -20.92
CA ALA A 35 -7.99 -0.46 -21.09
C ALA A 35 -7.12 -1.49 -20.33
N GLY A 36 -7.73 -2.39 -19.54
CA GLY A 36 -7.02 -3.41 -18.77
C GLY A 36 -6.16 -2.84 -17.64
N HIS A 37 -5.11 -3.56 -17.29
CA HIS A 37 -4.20 -3.19 -16.20
C HIS A 37 -3.39 -1.93 -16.49
N LEU A 38 -3.05 -1.19 -15.43
CA LEU A 38 -2.23 0.03 -15.50
C LEU A 38 -0.80 -0.26 -15.97
N LEU A 39 -0.23 -1.38 -15.53
CA LEU A 39 1.12 -1.81 -15.88
C LEU A 39 1.06 -2.94 -16.94
N ARG A 40 0.94 -2.57 -18.21
CA ARG A 40 0.77 -3.55 -19.29
C ARG A 40 2.08 -4.22 -19.73
N LYS A 41 3.19 -3.48 -19.83
CA LYS A 41 4.47 -4.03 -20.29
C LYS A 41 4.94 -5.23 -19.47
N PRO A 42 4.96 -5.22 -18.14
CA PRO A 42 5.34 -6.38 -17.34
C PRO A 42 4.46 -7.63 -17.58
N LEU A 43 3.19 -7.42 -17.95
CA LEU A 43 2.25 -8.52 -18.24
C LEU A 43 2.46 -9.13 -19.62
N THR A 44 2.96 -8.37 -20.58
CA THR A 44 3.11 -8.77 -21.99
C THR A 44 4.54 -9.13 -22.38
N ALA A 45 5.54 -8.72 -21.62
CA ALA A 45 6.94 -9.03 -21.85
C ALA A 45 7.17 -10.55 -21.81
N LYS A 46 7.77 -11.09 -22.90
CA LYS A 46 8.00 -12.53 -23.10
C LYS A 46 9.47 -12.89 -23.26
N THR A 47 10.28 -11.95 -23.75
CA THR A 47 11.70 -12.20 -24.00
C THR A 47 12.58 -11.52 -22.94
N PRO A 48 13.81 -12.03 -22.71
CA PRO A 48 14.78 -11.38 -21.83
C PRO A 48 15.05 -9.92 -22.20
N GLU A 49 15.04 -9.59 -23.49
CA GLU A 49 15.28 -8.24 -24.01
C GLU A 49 14.11 -7.32 -23.66
N GLU A 50 12.87 -7.77 -23.82
CA GLU A 50 11.67 -7.03 -23.42
C GLU A 50 11.64 -6.78 -21.90
N ILE A 51 11.99 -7.78 -21.11
CA ILE A 51 12.10 -7.67 -19.66
C ILE A 51 13.19 -6.64 -19.30
N LYS A 52 14.39 -6.76 -19.88
CA LYS A 52 15.52 -5.85 -19.64
C LYS A 52 15.22 -4.40 -20.04
N SER A 53 14.43 -4.20 -21.10
CA SER A 53 14.03 -2.88 -21.58
C SER A 53 12.87 -2.25 -20.80
N THR A 54 12.24 -2.99 -19.89
CA THR A 54 11.12 -2.49 -19.10
C THR A 54 11.62 -1.88 -17.80
N PHE A 55 11.20 -0.63 -17.52
CA PHE A 55 11.54 0.04 -16.28
C PHE A 55 10.85 -0.64 -15.09
N ASN A 56 11.62 -1.02 -14.08
CA ASN A 56 11.12 -1.56 -12.84
C ASN A 56 10.76 -0.43 -11.88
N ALA A 57 9.48 -0.06 -11.85
CA ALA A 57 8.98 0.99 -10.96
C ALA A 57 8.91 0.48 -9.52
N GLY A 58 9.98 0.66 -8.75
CA GLY A 58 10.08 0.17 -7.36
C GLY A 58 8.94 0.64 -6.44
N GLY A 59 8.39 1.83 -6.70
CA GLY A 59 7.27 2.39 -5.93
C GLY A 59 5.88 1.89 -6.34
N ALA A 60 5.74 1.22 -7.51
CA ALA A 60 4.40 0.91 -8.05
C ALA A 60 4.32 -0.38 -8.90
N GLY A 61 5.44 -1.03 -9.21
CA GLY A 61 5.50 -2.05 -10.27
C GLY A 61 5.27 -3.48 -9.81
N CYS A 62 5.15 -3.74 -8.53
CA CYS A 62 5.10 -5.10 -8.01
C CYS A 62 3.69 -5.69 -8.07
N PHE A 63 3.57 -6.88 -8.67
CA PHE A 63 2.39 -7.72 -8.57
C PHE A 63 2.56 -8.67 -7.39
N ALA A 64 1.53 -8.81 -6.56
CA ALA A 64 1.62 -9.62 -5.36
C ALA A 64 0.30 -10.31 -5.01
N LYS A 65 0.39 -11.50 -4.41
CA LYS A 65 -0.72 -12.06 -3.65
C LYS A 65 -0.82 -11.31 -2.32
N PRO A 66 -1.98 -10.72 -1.95
CA PRO A 66 -2.11 -9.91 -0.74
C PRO A 66 -1.62 -10.61 0.53
N ALA A 67 -1.91 -11.91 0.68
CA ALA A 67 -1.44 -12.68 1.82
C ALA A 67 0.10 -12.87 1.89
N GLU A 68 0.80 -12.79 0.75
CA GLU A 68 2.27 -12.79 0.74
C GLU A 68 2.82 -11.39 1.03
N TYR A 69 2.17 -10.35 0.55
CA TYR A 69 2.52 -8.96 0.90
C TYR A 69 2.34 -8.71 2.40
N ALA A 70 1.27 -9.23 3.00
CA ALA A 70 1.05 -9.15 4.45
C ALA A 70 2.20 -9.77 5.28
N GLN A 71 2.91 -10.78 4.74
CA GLN A 71 4.09 -11.34 5.41
C GLN A 71 5.27 -10.35 5.44
N ILE A 72 5.36 -9.44 4.46
CA ILE A 72 6.36 -8.35 4.48
C ILE A 72 6.00 -7.39 5.60
N ILE A 73 4.74 -6.98 5.70
CA ILE A 73 4.26 -6.11 6.79
C ILE A 73 4.55 -6.75 8.16
N ALA A 74 4.18 -8.02 8.33
CA ALA A 74 4.45 -8.78 9.55
C ALA A 74 5.96 -8.88 9.87
N THR A 75 6.81 -8.94 8.85
CA THR A 75 8.27 -8.93 9.05
C THR A 75 8.76 -7.60 9.57
N LEU A 76 8.19 -6.48 9.11
CA LEU A 76 8.51 -5.14 9.66
C LEU A 76 8.06 -5.03 11.12
N LEU A 77 6.86 -5.52 11.45
CA LEU A 77 6.34 -5.54 12.82
C LEU A 77 7.16 -6.45 13.76
N ASN A 78 7.87 -7.42 13.22
CA ASN A 78 8.73 -8.36 13.94
C ASN A 78 10.23 -8.03 13.79
N ASP A 79 10.58 -6.73 13.86
CA ASP A 79 11.95 -6.23 13.83
C ASP A 79 12.82 -6.81 12.69
N GLY A 80 12.21 -7.02 11.52
CA GLY A 80 12.88 -7.52 10.33
C GLY A 80 13.07 -9.05 10.27
N VAL A 81 12.46 -9.81 11.18
CA VAL A 81 12.50 -11.28 11.20
C VAL A 81 11.21 -11.85 10.60
N HIS A 82 11.32 -12.69 9.59
CA HIS A 82 10.17 -13.38 9.01
C HIS A 82 9.68 -14.49 9.94
N ALA A 83 8.48 -14.35 10.50
CA ALA A 83 7.97 -15.21 11.57
C ALA A 83 7.93 -16.71 11.21
N LYS A 84 7.57 -17.07 9.96
CA LYS A 84 7.45 -18.47 9.55
C LYS A 84 8.78 -19.20 9.38
N SER A 85 9.81 -18.52 8.89
CA SER A 85 11.12 -19.15 8.62
C SER A 85 12.17 -18.84 9.69
N GLY A 86 11.93 -17.88 10.57
CA GLY A 86 12.93 -17.37 11.51
C GLY A 86 14.05 -16.56 10.84
N ASN A 87 14.04 -16.42 9.51
CA ASN A 87 15.11 -15.72 8.80
C ASN A 87 15.03 -14.21 9.04
N ARG A 88 16.16 -13.61 9.36
CA ARG A 88 16.31 -12.17 9.40
C ARG A 88 16.43 -11.63 7.99
N ILE A 89 15.49 -10.75 7.60
CA ILE A 89 15.43 -10.10 6.28
C ILE A 89 16.05 -8.72 6.35
N LEU A 90 15.79 -7.99 7.43
CA LEU A 90 16.36 -6.68 7.71
C LEU A 90 16.97 -6.65 9.11
N LYS A 91 17.99 -5.85 9.31
CA LYS A 91 18.48 -5.55 10.65
C LYS A 91 17.43 -4.77 11.43
N LYS A 92 17.37 -4.96 12.74
CA LYS A 92 16.43 -4.21 13.60
C LYS A 92 16.65 -2.70 13.45
N GLU A 93 17.91 -2.27 13.45
CA GLU A 93 18.28 -0.85 13.31
C GLU A 93 17.77 -0.26 11.98
N THR A 94 17.75 -1.07 10.90
CA THR A 94 17.18 -0.64 9.61
C THR A 94 15.66 -0.45 9.73
N VAL A 95 14.97 -1.38 10.39
CA VAL A 95 13.53 -1.25 10.64
C VAL A 95 13.23 -0.03 11.52
N ASP A 96 14.04 0.20 12.56
CA ASP A 96 13.91 1.39 13.43
C ASP A 96 14.03 2.68 12.61
N GLN A 97 15.01 2.76 11.69
CA GLN A 97 15.15 3.90 10.78
C GLN A 97 13.96 4.05 9.81
N MET A 98 13.38 2.94 9.35
CA MET A 98 12.17 2.99 8.49
C MET A 98 10.99 3.66 9.20
N PHE A 99 10.86 3.48 10.52
CA PHE A 99 9.79 4.07 11.33
C PHE A 99 10.22 5.35 12.08
N THR A 100 11.36 5.91 11.75
CA THR A 100 11.81 7.22 12.25
C THR A 100 11.48 8.28 11.20
N ASN A 101 10.92 9.42 11.62
CA ASN A 101 10.66 10.54 10.71
C ASN A 101 11.99 11.09 10.17
N GLN A 102 12.18 11.00 8.85
CA GLN A 102 13.39 11.42 8.15
C GLN A 102 13.33 12.89 7.67
N ILE A 103 12.16 13.52 7.79
CA ILE A 103 11.91 14.90 7.31
C ILE A 103 11.19 15.74 8.37
N PRO A 104 11.67 15.80 9.64
CA PRO A 104 10.97 16.51 10.71
C PRO A 104 10.82 18.02 10.45
N GLU A 105 11.67 18.59 9.62
CA GLU A 105 11.63 20.00 9.20
C GLU A 105 10.51 20.32 8.19
N PHE A 106 9.82 19.28 7.65
CA PHE A 106 8.72 19.42 6.70
C PHE A 106 7.41 18.81 7.24
N PRO A 107 6.87 19.31 8.34
CA PRO A 107 5.71 18.70 9.01
C PRO A 107 4.43 18.70 8.17
N ASP A 108 4.35 19.55 7.16
CA ASP A 108 3.18 19.70 6.29
C ASP A 108 3.31 18.98 4.95
N PHE A 109 4.45 18.36 4.67
CA PHE A 109 4.76 17.81 3.35
C PHE A 109 3.70 16.82 2.86
N GLY A 110 3.24 15.91 3.71
CA GLY A 110 2.25 14.90 3.35
C GLY A 110 0.82 15.42 3.26
N ARG A 111 0.54 16.65 3.71
CA ARG A 111 -0.78 17.28 3.65
C ARG A 111 -1.00 18.14 2.41
N GLN A 112 0.07 18.48 1.70
CA GLN A 112 -0.04 19.28 0.50
C GLN A 112 -0.75 18.49 -0.59
N GLY A 113 -2.01 18.83 -0.84
CA GLY A 113 -2.78 18.26 -1.92
C GLY A 113 -2.16 18.61 -3.28
N ILE A 114 -2.10 17.63 -4.17
CA ILE A 114 -1.71 17.83 -5.56
C ILE A 114 -2.92 17.45 -6.39
N ASP A 115 -3.32 18.33 -7.30
CA ASP A 115 -4.38 18.01 -8.24
C ASP A 115 -3.97 16.80 -9.09
N PRO A 116 -4.83 15.78 -9.19
CA PRO A 116 -4.50 14.60 -9.95
C PRO A 116 -4.36 14.95 -11.44
N PRO A 117 -3.24 14.56 -12.09
CA PRO A 117 -2.99 14.89 -13.50
C PRO A 117 -3.91 14.09 -14.45
N LYS A 118 -4.59 13.06 -13.94
CA LYS A 118 -5.50 12.18 -14.69
C LYS A 118 -6.71 11.84 -13.84
N LEU A 119 -7.83 12.49 -14.09
CA LEU A 119 -9.09 12.30 -13.37
C LEU A 119 -9.74 10.92 -13.63
N ASP A 120 -9.41 10.28 -14.75
CA ASP A 120 -9.82 8.90 -15.03
C ASP A 120 -9.11 7.85 -14.15
N LEU A 121 -8.00 8.22 -13.53
CA LEU A 121 -7.22 7.34 -12.67
C LEU A 121 -7.24 7.70 -11.20
N SER A 122 -7.51 8.95 -10.86
CA SER A 122 -7.52 9.42 -9.47
C SER A 122 -8.55 10.52 -9.26
N ASN A 123 -9.37 10.36 -8.23
CA ASN A 123 -10.23 11.44 -7.76
C ASN A 123 -9.38 12.52 -7.06
N PRO A 124 -9.80 13.78 -7.08
CA PRO A 124 -9.25 14.79 -6.19
C PRO A 124 -9.49 14.38 -4.73
N LEU A 125 -8.43 14.34 -3.95
CA LEU A 125 -8.50 14.05 -2.52
C LEU A 125 -7.80 15.17 -1.76
N PRO A 126 -8.51 15.86 -0.85
CA PRO A 126 -7.87 16.89 -0.02
C PRO A 126 -6.88 16.26 0.95
N GLU A 127 -7.18 15.05 1.41
CA GLU A 127 -6.38 14.31 2.37
C GLU A 127 -6.70 12.82 2.25
N LEU A 128 -5.66 11.97 2.22
CA LEU A 128 -5.85 10.53 2.08
C LEU A 128 -6.20 9.85 3.41
N TYR A 129 -5.64 10.32 4.51
CA TYR A 129 -5.94 9.85 5.85
C TYR A 129 -6.06 11.07 6.78
N PRO A 130 -7.28 11.40 7.23
CA PRO A 130 -7.55 12.65 7.92
C PRO A 130 -6.80 12.76 9.25
N GLN A 131 -5.94 13.75 9.37
CA GLN A 131 -5.22 14.10 10.61
C GLN A 131 -5.39 15.58 10.99
N GLY A 132 -6.10 16.36 10.19
CA GLY A 132 -6.21 17.80 10.39
C GLY A 132 -4.85 18.50 10.22
N ASP A 133 -4.59 19.49 11.07
CA ASP A 133 -3.36 20.30 11.02
C ASP A 133 -2.20 19.71 11.82
N LEU A 134 -2.27 18.44 12.23
CA LEU A 134 -1.20 17.81 12.98
C LEU A 134 0.02 17.52 12.09
N PRO A 135 1.23 17.61 12.63
CA PRO A 135 2.46 17.27 11.91
C PRO A 135 2.42 15.87 11.31
N GLN A 136 3.02 15.73 10.14
CA GLN A 136 3.16 14.46 9.44
C GLN A 136 4.64 14.17 9.17
N GLY A 137 4.97 12.96 8.80
CA GLY A 137 6.33 12.56 8.54
C GLY A 137 6.47 11.48 7.48
N TRP A 138 7.71 11.23 7.09
CA TRP A 138 8.09 10.13 6.23
C TRP A 138 9.23 9.35 6.88
N GLY A 139 9.09 8.03 6.93
CA GLY A 139 10.17 7.14 7.23
C GLY A 139 10.99 6.81 5.99
N LEU A 140 11.81 5.78 6.08
CA LEU A 140 12.38 5.21 4.86
C LEU A 140 11.30 4.41 4.15
N THR A 141 10.92 4.85 2.95
CA THR A 141 9.98 4.21 2.01
C THR A 141 8.49 4.44 2.20
N PHE A 142 8.00 4.95 3.34
CA PHE A 142 6.57 5.15 3.56
C PHE A 142 6.25 6.34 4.47
N PHE A 143 5.00 6.76 4.40
CA PHE A 143 4.44 7.80 5.24
C PHE A 143 4.36 7.34 6.71
N LEU A 144 4.60 8.27 7.63
CA LEU A 144 4.49 8.06 9.08
C LEU A 144 3.49 8.99 9.71
N HIS A 145 2.59 8.43 10.49
CA HIS A 145 1.85 9.18 11.48
C HIS A 145 2.81 9.72 12.54
N GLN A 146 2.55 10.94 13.02
CA GLN A 146 3.25 11.53 14.16
C GLN A 146 2.33 11.68 15.37
N HIS A 147 1.04 11.34 15.20
CA HIS A 147 -0.02 11.40 16.21
C HIS A 147 -0.98 10.23 16.03
N PRO A 148 -1.70 9.81 17.08
CA PRO A 148 -2.73 8.78 16.96
C PRO A 148 -3.80 9.18 15.91
N GLY A 149 -4.22 8.21 15.13
CA GLY A 149 -5.21 8.39 14.07
C GLY A 149 -6.64 8.07 14.51
N PRO A 150 -7.66 8.50 13.75
CA PRO A 150 -9.07 8.33 14.12
C PRO A 150 -9.56 6.88 14.12
N THR A 151 -8.87 5.98 13.44
CA THR A 151 -9.20 4.54 13.41
C THR A 151 -8.60 3.76 14.58
N GLY A 152 -7.71 4.38 15.37
CA GLY A 152 -7.00 3.76 16.48
C GLY A 152 -5.51 3.54 16.23
N ARG A 153 -4.97 3.95 15.06
CA ARG A 153 -3.52 3.92 14.80
C ARG A 153 -2.75 4.69 15.85
N SER A 154 -1.60 4.15 16.26
CA SER A 154 -0.63 4.90 17.06
C SER A 154 0.07 5.99 16.23
N GLY A 155 0.72 6.92 16.94
CA GLY A 155 1.51 7.99 16.32
C GLY A 155 2.81 7.53 15.64
N THR A 156 3.06 6.23 15.57
CA THR A 156 4.25 5.66 14.93
C THR A 156 3.90 4.70 13.78
N THR A 157 2.64 4.77 13.31
CA THR A 157 2.16 3.89 12.23
C THR A 157 2.74 4.32 10.89
N GLY A 158 3.39 3.37 10.23
CA GLY A 158 3.80 3.49 8.82
C GLY A 158 2.69 3.01 7.89
N TRP A 159 2.48 3.68 6.75
CA TRP A 159 1.46 3.26 5.79
C TRP A 159 1.69 3.86 4.41
N TRP A 160 1.03 3.32 3.41
CA TRP A 160 0.90 3.92 2.10
C TRP A 160 -0.27 3.36 1.31
N ALA A 161 -0.46 3.91 0.12
CA ALA A 161 -1.55 3.54 -0.79
C ALA A 161 -1.03 3.29 -2.20
N GLY A 162 -1.85 2.61 -3.01
CA GLY A 162 -1.60 2.37 -4.44
C GLY A 162 -2.81 2.69 -5.30
N LEU A 163 -2.54 3.12 -6.53
CA LEU A 163 -3.52 3.67 -7.47
C LEU A 163 -4.77 2.80 -7.69
N PRO A 164 -4.72 1.43 -7.68
CA PRO A 164 -5.92 0.60 -7.72
C PRO A 164 -6.70 0.51 -6.41
N ASN A 165 -6.62 1.50 -5.54
CA ASN A 165 -7.18 1.49 -4.19
C ASN A 165 -6.63 0.35 -3.34
N LEU A 166 -5.31 0.32 -3.23
CA LEU A 166 -4.56 -0.53 -2.31
C LEU A 166 -4.18 0.30 -1.10
N PHE A 167 -4.42 -0.20 0.11
CA PHE A 167 -4.07 0.48 1.34
C PHE A 167 -3.41 -0.51 2.28
N TRP A 168 -2.26 -0.16 2.85
CA TRP A 168 -1.60 -0.98 3.85
C TRP A 168 -1.09 -0.12 4.99
N TRP A 169 -0.97 -0.73 6.17
CA TRP A 169 -0.39 -0.08 7.34
C TRP A 169 0.38 -1.06 8.20
N ALA A 170 1.29 -0.54 9.00
CA ALA A 170 2.09 -1.26 9.98
C ALA A 170 2.24 -0.39 11.24
N ASP A 171 1.61 -0.78 12.32
CA ASP A 171 1.64 -0.12 13.63
C ASP A 171 2.49 -0.93 14.59
N ARG A 172 3.72 -0.48 14.82
CA ARG A 172 4.67 -1.20 15.67
C ARG A 172 4.32 -1.12 17.14
N GLU A 173 3.68 -0.05 17.58
CA GLU A 173 3.29 0.14 18.97
C GLU A 173 2.18 -0.84 19.37
N GLN A 174 1.19 -1.00 18.50
CA GLN A 174 0.08 -1.92 18.71
C GLN A 174 0.36 -3.35 18.21
N GLY A 175 1.46 -3.56 17.49
CA GLY A 175 1.79 -4.84 16.87
C GLY A 175 0.80 -5.26 15.77
N LEU A 176 0.09 -4.30 15.18
CA LEU A 176 -0.98 -4.53 14.22
C LEU A 176 -0.63 -3.97 12.85
N GLY A 177 -0.97 -4.71 11.81
CA GLY A 177 -0.87 -4.23 10.44
C GLY A 177 -1.82 -4.96 9.52
N GLY A 178 -2.07 -4.38 8.36
CA GLY A 178 -2.98 -4.97 7.40
C GLY A 178 -2.82 -4.43 6.00
N ILE A 179 -3.55 -5.04 5.09
CA ILE A 179 -3.68 -4.61 3.70
C ILE A 179 -5.11 -4.79 3.22
N ILE A 180 -5.66 -3.74 2.61
CA ILE A 180 -6.86 -3.80 1.79
C ILE A 180 -6.39 -3.76 0.34
N ALA A 181 -6.74 -4.77 -0.43
CA ALA A 181 -6.31 -4.90 -1.82
C ALA A 181 -7.50 -4.94 -2.76
N SER A 182 -7.58 -3.97 -3.65
CA SER A 182 -8.53 -3.94 -4.75
C SER A 182 -7.82 -3.75 -6.09
N GLN A 183 -8.58 -3.86 -7.18
CA GLN A 183 -8.16 -3.51 -8.53
C GLN A 183 -9.23 -2.64 -9.16
N ILE A 184 -9.51 -1.49 -8.52
CA ILE A 184 -10.55 -0.52 -8.90
C ILE A 184 -9.89 0.84 -9.13
N VAL A 185 -10.28 1.52 -10.20
CA VAL A 185 -9.98 2.93 -10.45
C VAL A 185 -11.29 3.71 -10.58
N PRO A 186 -11.29 5.04 -10.37
CA PRO A 186 -10.18 5.88 -9.96
C PRO A 186 -9.75 5.65 -8.51
N PHE A 187 -8.50 6.03 -8.17
CA PHE A 187 -8.02 6.08 -6.80
C PHE A 187 -8.90 7.02 -5.96
N GLY A 188 -9.03 6.72 -4.67
CA GLY A 188 -9.98 7.43 -3.82
C GLY A 188 -11.43 6.95 -4.03
N ASP A 189 -11.61 5.65 -4.36
CA ASP A 189 -12.92 5.01 -4.42
C ASP A 189 -13.57 4.99 -3.03
N GLY A 190 -14.72 5.67 -2.88
CA GLY A 190 -15.38 5.85 -1.59
C GLY A 190 -15.80 4.53 -0.92
N ALA A 191 -16.17 3.52 -1.71
CA ALA A 191 -16.56 2.22 -1.16
C ALA A 191 -15.34 1.45 -0.62
N VAL A 192 -14.20 1.49 -1.33
CA VAL A 192 -12.96 0.84 -0.86
C VAL A 192 -12.37 1.58 0.35
N MET A 193 -12.39 2.92 0.35
CA MET A 193 -11.94 3.73 1.50
C MET A 193 -12.83 3.50 2.72
N GLY A 194 -14.14 3.42 2.55
CA GLY A 194 -15.08 3.08 3.63
C GLY A 194 -14.84 1.69 4.21
N LEU A 195 -14.60 0.70 3.35
CA LEU A 195 -14.21 -0.65 3.78
C LEU A 195 -12.90 -0.63 4.57
N TRP A 196 -11.88 0.06 4.06
CA TRP A 196 -10.59 0.21 4.74
C TRP A 196 -10.76 0.78 6.15
N GLY A 197 -11.43 1.94 6.29
CA GLY A 197 -11.66 2.57 7.59
C GLY A 197 -12.45 1.68 8.56
N THR A 198 -13.47 0.96 8.06
CA THR A 198 -14.29 0.06 8.89
C THR A 198 -13.49 -1.14 9.39
N VAL A 199 -12.74 -1.80 8.52
CA VAL A 199 -11.92 -2.97 8.88
C VAL A 199 -10.84 -2.55 9.87
N GLU A 200 -10.16 -1.46 9.61
CA GLU A 200 -9.08 -0.95 10.45
C GLU A 200 -9.60 -0.58 11.84
N ALA A 201 -10.65 0.24 11.93
CA ALA A 201 -11.26 0.62 13.21
C ALA A 201 -11.74 -0.61 14.00
N GLY A 202 -12.35 -1.58 13.32
CA GLY A 202 -12.80 -2.83 13.96
C GLY A 202 -11.65 -3.65 14.54
N LEU A 203 -10.50 -3.70 13.86
CA LEU A 203 -9.31 -4.39 14.36
C LEU A 203 -8.74 -3.72 15.62
N TYR A 204 -8.59 -2.38 15.61
CA TYR A 204 -8.10 -1.65 16.79
C TYR A 204 -9.06 -1.74 17.98
N GLN A 205 -10.37 -1.70 17.74
CA GLN A 205 -11.38 -1.93 18.80
C GLN A 205 -11.29 -3.34 19.40
N ALA A 206 -10.98 -4.33 18.59
CA ALA A 206 -10.83 -5.71 19.08
C ALA A 206 -9.60 -5.90 19.96
N LEU A 207 -8.53 -5.11 19.78
CA LEU A 207 -7.34 -5.15 20.65
C LEU A 207 -7.58 -4.55 22.04
N GLN A 208 -8.62 -3.73 22.21
CA GLN A 208 -8.93 -3.07 23.48
C GLN A 208 -9.82 -3.92 24.40
N ARG A 209 -10.24 -5.09 23.94
CA ARG A 209 -11.08 -6.04 24.68
C ARG A 209 -10.25 -7.14 25.33
#